data_ca2557de0ee94047be55733b082efe07
#
_entry.id   ca2557de0ee94047be55733b082efe07
#
_cell.length_a   1.000
_cell.length_b   1.000
_cell.length_c   1.000
_cell.angle_alpha   90.00
_cell.angle_beta   90.00
_cell.angle_gamma   90.00
#
_symmetry.space_group_name_H-M   'P 1'
#
loop_
_entity.id
_entity.type
_entity.pdbx_description
1 polymer ?
#
loop_
_entity_poly.entity_id
_entity_poly.type
_entity_poly.pdbx_seq_one_letter_code
_entity_poly.pdbx_strand_id
1 'polypeptide(L)'
;MSSILKYLKHKELDYPSWDRCISNAGNSRVYGLSWYLDRTAVNWDALVWGDYEYVMPVTLRRKFGIKYLYQPLFCQQLGIFPEPPSNIAELFYSEILKRFRFTNILLNSANQLPNINGIKKFSPRSNFLLNLARDYPSIKDGYTKNTLRNIKNSGRSGLNYVPGISLNEYIEFLGENLPVGVSKNDLDKFRSIVAYCRYKSIGELPGAYTAENRLCAAAFFCRWKERIIYLNPASDNEGKKFSAMFYLLDSFISANAGQNITLDFEGSMVPGVARFYKGFGAEAEFYYPLKINRLPVPFRWIRR
;
A
#
# COMPACT_ATOMS: atom_id res chain seq x y z
N MET A 1 -14.12 -31.65 11.16
CA MET A 1 -12.86 -31.49 11.91
C MET A 1 -12.89 -30.09 12.54
N SER A 2 -12.59 -29.96 13.83
CA SER A 2 -12.55 -28.61 14.45
C SER A 2 -11.41 -27.83 13.82
N SER A 3 -11.70 -26.68 13.20
CA SER A 3 -10.69 -25.81 12.62
C SER A 3 -9.82 -25.24 13.75
N ILE A 4 -8.51 -25.38 13.64
CA ILE A 4 -7.54 -24.97 14.65
C ILE A 4 -6.64 -23.86 14.06
N LEU A 5 -6.33 -22.84 14.85
CA LEU A 5 -5.35 -21.83 14.49
C LEU A 5 -3.92 -22.41 14.58
N LYS A 6 -3.20 -22.38 13.49
CA LYS A 6 -1.79 -22.84 13.38
C LYS A 6 -0.87 -21.67 13.12
N TYR A 7 0.31 -21.72 13.72
CA TYR A 7 1.43 -20.85 13.36
C TYR A 7 2.38 -21.64 12.47
N LEU A 8 2.48 -21.26 11.21
CA LEU A 8 3.32 -21.92 10.22
C LEU A 8 4.54 -21.05 9.92
N LYS A 9 5.71 -21.68 9.82
CA LYS A 9 6.92 -21.04 9.31
C LYS A 9 6.81 -20.85 7.81
N HIS A 10 7.46 -19.84 7.28
CA HIS A 10 7.51 -19.54 5.85
C HIS A 10 7.70 -20.80 4.98
N LYS A 11 8.67 -21.67 5.32
CA LYS A 11 8.98 -22.91 4.60
C LYS A 11 7.90 -24.02 4.70
N GLU A 12 6.94 -23.87 5.62
CA GLU A 12 5.86 -24.84 5.88
C GLU A 12 4.56 -24.44 5.17
N LEU A 13 4.57 -23.29 4.49
CA LEU A 13 3.39 -22.75 3.83
C LEU A 13 3.13 -23.44 2.49
N ASP A 14 1.87 -23.78 2.26
CA ASP A 14 1.34 -24.06 0.93
C ASP A 14 0.99 -22.73 0.24
N TYR A 15 1.93 -22.20 -0.56
CA TYR A 15 1.75 -20.93 -1.26
C TYR A 15 0.53 -20.89 -2.19
N PRO A 16 0.22 -21.93 -2.97
CA PRO A 16 -1.00 -21.97 -3.75
C PRO A 16 -2.27 -21.79 -2.92
N SER A 17 -2.40 -22.46 -1.78
CA SER A 17 -3.56 -22.33 -0.89
C SER A 17 -3.57 -20.97 -0.18
N TRP A 18 -2.41 -20.44 0.23
CA TRP A 18 -2.24 -19.09 0.78
C TRP A 18 -2.71 -18.00 -0.20
N ASP A 19 -2.17 -18.00 -1.41
CA ASP A 19 -2.49 -17.00 -2.42
C ASP A 19 -3.93 -17.11 -2.91
N ARG A 20 -4.49 -18.31 -2.96
CA ARG A 20 -5.90 -18.57 -3.28
C ARG A 20 -6.82 -17.97 -2.22
N CYS A 21 -6.51 -18.19 -0.92
CA CYS A 21 -7.28 -17.61 0.19
C CYS A 21 -7.33 -16.09 0.07
N ILE A 22 -6.18 -15.45 -0.10
CA ILE A 22 -6.11 -13.98 -0.22
C ILE A 22 -6.77 -13.50 -1.51
N SER A 23 -6.55 -14.19 -2.62
CA SER A 23 -7.14 -13.79 -3.91
C SER A 23 -8.67 -13.89 -3.89
N ASN A 24 -9.25 -14.83 -3.17
CA ASN A 24 -10.70 -14.99 -3.09
C ASN A 24 -11.35 -14.12 -1.99
N ALA A 25 -10.55 -13.48 -1.16
CA ALA A 25 -11.05 -12.64 -0.08
C ALA A 25 -11.71 -11.35 -0.60
N GLY A 26 -12.85 -10.96 -0.02
CA GLY A 26 -13.48 -9.66 -0.30
C GLY A 26 -12.61 -8.47 0.10
N ASN A 27 -11.81 -8.63 1.16
CA ASN A 27 -10.82 -7.66 1.61
C ASN A 27 -9.41 -7.89 1.04
N SER A 28 -9.30 -8.58 -0.11
CA SER A 28 -8.02 -8.87 -0.77
C SER A 28 -7.14 -7.65 -0.93
N ARG A 29 -5.84 -7.80 -0.65
CA ARG A 29 -4.80 -6.78 -0.88
C ARG A 29 -3.58 -7.47 -1.48
N VAL A 30 -2.98 -6.85 -2.49
CA VAL A 30 -1.75 -7.35 -3.12
C VAL A 30 -0.62 -7.55 -2.10
N TYR A 31 -0.61 -6.76 -1.05
CA TYR A 31 0.39 -6.79 0.03
C TYR A 31 0.42 -8.12 0.81
N GLY A 32 -0.69 -8.86 0.82
CA GLY A 32 -0.79 -10.15 1.51
C GLY A 32 -0.30 -11.33 0.69
N LEU A 33 -0.17 -11.20 -0.62
CA LEU A 33 0.25 -12.29 -1.50
C LEU A 33 1.69 -12.73 -1.19
N SER A 34 1.95 -14.02 -1.32
CA SER A 34 3.24 -14.62 -0.99
C SER A 34 4.39 -13.95 -1.75
N TRP A 35 4.25 -13.77 -3.05
CA TRP A 35 5.26 -13.15 -3.90
C TRP A 35 5.55 -11.68 -3.54
N TYR A 36 4.53 -10.95 -3.01
CA TYR A 36 4.70 -9.56 -2.59
C TYR A 36 5.43 -9.49 -1.24
N LEU A 37 5.04 -10.34 -0.30
CA LEU A 37 5.67 -10.47 1.00
C LEU A 37 7.14 -10.90 0.90
N ASP A 38 7.47 -11.83 -0.01
CA ASP A 38 8.85 -12.28 -0.27
C ASP A 38 9.77 -11.15 -0.75
N ARG A 39 9.21 -10.11 -1.39
CA ARG A 39 9.96 -8.95 -1.88
C ARG A 39 10.04 -7.81 -0.88
N THR A 40 9.08 -7.71 0.01
CA THR A 40 8.96 -6.56 0.93
C THR A 40 9.42 -6.88 2.34
N ALA A 41 9.06 -8.06 2.86
CA ALA A 41 9.42 -8.46 4.21
C ALA A 41 10.83 -9.04 4.27
N VAL A 42 11.56 -8.77 5.37
CA VAL A 42 12.86 -9.40 5.64
C VAL A 42 12.68 -10.89 5.90
N ASN A 43 11.69 -11.23 6.70
CA ASN A 43 11.21 -12.58 6.97
C ASN A 43 9.72 -12.49 7.29
N TRP A 44 8.97 -13.53 6.95
CA TRP A 44 7.59 -13.67 7.37
C TRP A 44 7.22 -15.13 7.62
N ASP A 45 6.35 -15.32 8.56
CA ASP A 45 5.66 -16.57 8.89
C ASP A 45 4.15 -16.30 8.74
N ALA A 46 3.29 -17.23 9.08
CA ALA A 46 1.85 -17.09 8.97
C ALA A 46 1.08 -17.62 10.16
N LEU A 47 -0.07 -17.03 10.42
CA LEU A 47 -1.16 -17.64 11.16
C LEU A 47 -2.19 -18.14 10.13
N VAL A 48 -2.61 -19.39 10.27
CA VAL A 48 -3.51 -20.07 9.37
C VAL A 48 -4.61 -20.76 10.19
N TRP A 49 -5.86 -20.46 9.87
CA TRP A 49 -7.03 -21.12 10.46
C TRP A 49 -7.56 -22.20 9.51
N GLY A 50 -7.80 -23.39 10.08
CA GLY A 50 -8.31 -24.51 9.31
C GLY A 50 -7.37 -24.93 8.19
N ASP A 51 -7.93 -25.17 7.01
CA ASP A 51 -7.21 -25.43 5.76
C ASP A 51 -7.15 -24.18 4.89
N TYR A 52 -6.49 -23.12 5.40
CA TYR A 52 -6.39 -21.79 4.77
C TYR A 52 -7.75 -21.08 4.59
N GLU A 53 -8.71 -21.32 5.48
CA GLU A 53 -9.98 -20.58 5.49
C GLU A 53 -9.77 -19.10 5.85
N TYR A 54 -8.88 -18.83 6.81
CA TYR A 54 -8.42 -17.50 7.19
C TYR A 54 -6.92 -17.51 7.38
N VAL A 55 -6.26 -16.48 6.87
CA VAL A 55 -4.80 -16.37 6.96
C VAL A 55 -4.38 -14.96 7.37
N MET A 56 -3.25 -14.86 8.08
CA MET A 56 -2.66 -13.58 8.47
C MET A 56 -1.14 -13.65 8.33
N PRO A 57 -0.51 -12.76 7.52
CA PRO A 57 0.93 -12.69 7.43
C PRO A 57 1.54 -12.15 8.73
N VAL A 58 2.60 -12.79 9.18
CA VAL A 58 3.36 -12.45 10.38
C VAL A 58 4.74 -11.97 9.94
N THR A 59 4.85 -10.69 9.61
CA THR A 59 6.09 -10.07 9.10
C THR A 59 7.07 -9.82 10.25
N LEU A 60 8.28 -10.36 10.14
CA LEU A 60 9.21 -10.51 11.24
C LEU A 60 10.50 -9.74 11.05
N ARG A 61 10.94 -9.09 12.12
CA ARG A 61 12.33 -8.64 12.32
C ARG A 61 12.87 -9.09 13.66
N ARG A 62 14.18 -9.08 13.79
CA ARG A 62 14.87 -9.30 15.05
C ARG A 62 15.78 -8.12 15.37
N LYS A 63 15.72 -7.64 16.62
CA LYS A 63 16.65 -6.62 17.12
C LYS A 63 16.98 -6.95 18.60
N PHE A 64 18.24 -6.93 18.98
CA PHE A 64 18.70 -7.31 20.32
C PHE A 64 18.14 -8.67 20.80
N GLY A 65 18.14 -9.69 19.93
CA GLY A 65 17.58 -11.01 20.24
C GLY A 65 16.05 -11.10 20.24
N ILE A 66 15.32 -10.00 20.29
CA ILE A 66 13.85 -9.96 20.37
C ILE A 66 13.24 -9.99 18.97
N LYS A 67 12.41 -11.00 18.71
CA LYS A 67 11.57 -11.05 17.51
C LYS A 67 10.34 -10.12 17.68
N TYR A 68 9.97 -9.42 16.64
CA TYR A 68 8.83 -8.52 16.64
C TYR A 68 8.17 -8.43 15.27
N LEU A 69 6.86 -8.08 15.28
CA LEU A 69 6.12 -7.78 14.06
C LEU A 69 6.33 -6.32 13.66
N TYR A 70 6.53 -6.11 12.37
CA TYR A 70 6.70 -4.77 11.82
C TYR A 70 5.94 -4.64 10.50
N GLN A 71 5.61 -3.40 10.12
CA GLN A 71 5.06 -3.09 8.81
C GLN A 71 6.21 -3.02 7.79
N PRO A 72 6.25 -3.88 6.76
CA PRO A 72 7.23 -3.76 5.69
C PRO A 72 7.02 -2.46 4.91
N LEU A 73 8.12 -1.91 4.39
CA LEU A 73 8.03 -0.79 3.46
C LEU A 73 7.33 -1.26 2.18
N PHE A 74 6.56 -0.37 1.55
CA PHE A 74 5.70 -0.64 0.39
C PHE A 74 4.53 -1.62 0.66
N CYS A 75 4.26 -1.94 1.92
CA CYS A 75 3.03 -2.61 2.34
C CYS A 75 2.21 -1.62 3.15
N GLN A 76 1.05 -1.17 2.65
CA GLN A 76 0.22 -0.27 3.43
C GLN A 76 -0.63 -1.00 4.47
N GLN A 77 -1.29 -2.08 4.09
CA GLN A 77 -2.28 -2.78 4.88
C GLN A 77 -2.05 -4.29 4.86
N LEU A 78 -1.99 -4.88 6.03
CA LEU A 78 -1.93 -6.32 6.26
C LEU A 78 -3.16 -6.77 7.08
N GLY A 79 -3.05 -7.80 7.89
CA GLY A 79 -4.12 -8.30 8.75
C GLY A 79 -4.64 -9.65 8.31
N ILE A 80 -5.90 -9.94 8.61
CA ILE A 80 -6.52 -11.25 8.37
C ILE A 80 -7.29 -11.24 7.05
N PHE A 81 -7.13 -12.28 6.27
CA PHE A 81 -7.80 -12.50 4.99
C PHE A 81 -8.45 -13.90 4.96
N PRO A 82 -9.71 -14.04 4.51
CA PRO A 82 -10.74 -13.01 4.37
C PRO A 82 -11.02 -12.30 5.71
N GLU A 83 -11.96 -11.33 5.71
CA GLU A 83 -12.46 -10.74 6.95
C GLU A 83 -13.11 -11.83 7.82
N PRO A 84 -12.60 -12.09 9.05
CA PRO A 84 -13.11 -13.14 9.89
C PRO A 84 -14.25 -12.64 10.78
N PRO A 85 -15.13 -13.50 11.25
CA PRO A 85 -16.02 -13.20 12.37
C PRO A 85 -15.22 -12.90 13.65
N SER A 86 -15.81 -12.12 14.55
CA SER A 86 -15.12 -11.55 15.73
C SER A 86 -14.45 -12.62 16.61
N ASN A 87 -15.08 -13.76 16.82
CA ASN A 87 -14.53 -14.85 17.63
C ASN A 87 -13.24 -15.46 16.99
N ILE A 88 -13.17 -15.56 15.67
CA ILE A 88 -11.96 -16.01 14.97
C ILE A 88 -10.90 -14.91 14.99
N ALA A 89 -11.28 -13.65 14.74
CA ALA A 89 -10.36 -12.52 14.83
C ALA A 89 -9.66 -12.46 16.20
N GLU A 90 -10.40 -12.65 17.28
CA GLU A 90 -9.86 -12.67 18.64
C GLU A 90 -8.81 -13.75 18.86
N LEU A 91 -8.96 -14.93 18.25
CA LEU A 91 -7.95 -15.99 18.32
C LEU A 91 -6.65 -15.57 17.64
N PHE A 92 -6.72 -14.98 16.43
CA PHE A 92 -5.54 -14.46 15.73
C PHE A 92 -4.80 -13.40 16.56
N TYR A 93 -5.52 -12.41 17.06
CA TYR A 93 -4.90 -11.31 17.84
C TYR A 93 -4.37 -11.79 19.20
N SER A 94 -5.05 -12.73 19.84
CA SER A 94 -4.58 -13.37 21.09
C SER A 94 -3.29 -14.14 20.85
N GLU A 95 -3.16 -14.83 19.74
CA GLU A 95 -1.94 -15.56 19.39
C GLU A 95 -0.79 -14.60 19.07
N ILE A 96 -1.05 -13.47 18.40
CA ILE A 96 -0.06 -12.40 18.21
C ILE A 96 0.36 -11.82 19.57
N LEU A 97 -0.59 -11.51 20.44
CA LEU A 97 -0.31 -10.96 21.77
C LEU A 97 0.52 -11.95 22.62
N LYS A 98 0.23 -13.25 22.54
CA LYS A 98 0.96 -14.30 23.26
C LYS A 98 2.42 -14.41 22.79
N ARG A 99 2.66 -14.38 21.47
CA ARG A 99 3.98 -14.64 20.86
C ARG A 99 4.91 -13.44 20.83
N PHE A 100 4.36 -12.22 20.71
CA PHE A 100 5.17 -11.04 20.42
C PHE A 100 5.03 -9.97 21.51
N ARG A 101 6.18 -9.57 22.08
CA ARG A 101 6.22 -8.46 23.04
C ARG A 101 6.13 -7.09 22.37
N PHE A 102 6.49 -7.02 21.08
CA PHE A 102 6.36 -5.81 20.28
C PHE A 102 5.74 -6.13 18.93
N THR A 103 4.68 -5.38 18.59
CA THR A 103 3.98 -5.43 17.29
C THR A 103 3.67 -4.02 16.85
N ASN A 104 3.94 -3.72 15.60
CA ASN A 104 3.54 -2.46 14.96
C ASN A 104 3.23 -2.73 13.49
N ILE A 105 2.01 -3.11 13.20
CA ILE A 105 1.50 -3.36 11.85
C ILE A 105 0.21 -2.58 11.62
N LEU A 106 -0.15 -2.41 10.36
CA LEU A 106 -1.36 -1.75 9.92
C LEU A 106 -2.31 -2.81 9.36
N LEU A 107 -3.49 -2.91 9.97
CA LEU A 107 -4.54 -3.83 9.53
C LEU A 107 -5.21 -3.28 8.28
N ASN A 108 -5.78 -4.14 7.44
CA ASN A 108 -6.63 -3.68 6.34
C ASN A 108 -7.95 -3.10 6.87
N SER A 109 -8.61 -2.28 6.05
CA SER A 109 -9.80 -1.52 6.44
C SER A 109 -10.99 -2.37 6.90
N ALA A 110 -11.07 -3.63 6.48
CA ALA A 110 -12.10 -4.57 6.91
C ALA A 110 -11.81 -5.20 8.29
N ASN A 111 -10.56 -5.14 8.77
CA ASN A 111 -10.20 -5.74 10.05
C ASN A 111 -10.43 -4.76 11.20
N GLN A 112 -11.35 -5.11 12.08
CA GLN A 112 -11.59 -4.36 13.32
C GLN A 112 -10.56 -4.72 14.39
N LEU A 113 -10.22 -3.73 15.23
CA LEU A 113 -9.43 -3.99 16.43
C LEU A 113 -10.29 -4.67 17.49
N PRO A 114 -9.88 -5.83 18.02
CA PRO A 114 -10.61 -6.50 19.08
C PRO A 114 -10.51 -5.73 20.40
N ASN A 115 -11.49 -5.94 21.27
CA ASN A 115 -11.44 -5.45 22.63
C ASN A 115 -10.70 -6.45 23.54
N ILE A 116 -9.41 -6.64 23.30
CA ILE A 116 -8.55 -7.57 24.05
C ILE A 116 -7.64 -6.79 24.99
N ASN A 117 -7.56 -7.20 26.25
CA ASN A 117 -6.65 -6.60 27.21
C ASN A 117 -5.19 -6.74 26.75
N GLY A 118 -4.46 -5.63 26.72
CA GLY A 118 -3.09 -5.56 26.21
C GLY A 118 -2.95 -5.05 24.75
N ILE A 119 -4.07 -4.88 24.02
CA ILE A 119 -4.11 -4.20 22.73
C ILE A 119 -4.69 -2.79 22.92
N LYS A 120 -3.88 -1.78 22.70
CA LYS A 120 -4.33 -0.38 22.79
C LYS A 120 -4.98 0.05 21.48
N LYS A 121 -6.13 0.73 21.60
CA LYS A 121 -6.74 1.42 20.45
C LYS A 121 -5.97 2.72 20.16
N PHE A 122 -5.63 2.91 18.92
CA PHE A 122 -5.01 4.13 18.40
C PHE A 122 -5.96 4.76 17.37
N SER A 123 -5.78 6.05 17.13
CA SER A 123 -6.52 6.74 16.08
C SER A 123 -6.34 6.04 14.73
N PRO A 124 -7.40 5.91 13.94
CA PRO A 124 -7.32 5.31 12.62
C PRO A 124 -6.41 6.13 11.71
N ARG A 125 -5.90 5.49 10.68
CA ARG A 125 -5.19 6.12 9.57
C ARG A 125 -6.14 6.28 8.40
N SER A 126 -5.95 7.33 7.64
CA SER A 126 -6.73 7.57 6.43
C SER A 126 -6.05 6.94 5.21
N ASN A 127 -6.81 6.25 4.42
CA ASN A 127 -6.58 5.89 3.03
C ASN A 127 -7.49 6.75 2.14
N PHE A 128 -7.18 6.89 0.86
CA PHE A 128 -8.00 7.68 -0.05
C PHE A 128 -8.32 6.87 -1.30
N LEU A 129 -9.62 6.76 -1.61
CA LEU A 129 -10.14 5.93 -2.69
C LEU A 129 -10.94 6.79 -3.67
N LEU A 130 -10.73 6.58 -4.96
CA LEU A 130 -11.51 7.22 -6.03
C LEU A 130 -12.17 6.13 -6.89
N ASN A 131 -13.49 6.17 -6.97
CA ASN A 131 -14.24 5.25 -7.82
C ASN A 131 -14.14 5.70 -9.29
N LEU A 132 -13.58 4.84 -10.14
CA LEU A 132 -13.43 5.09 -11.58
C LEU A 132 -14.55 4.48 -12.44
N ALA A 133 -15.60 3.88 -11.84
CA ALA A 133 -16.72 3.30 -12.59
C ALA A 133 -17.55 4.35 -13.33
N ARG A 134 -17.47 5.62 -12.92
CA ARG A 134 -18.14 6.74 -13.61
C ARG A 134 -17.33 7.18 -14.83
N ASP A 135 -17.98 7.84 -15.76
CA ASP A 135 -17.32 8.50 -16.89
C ASP A 135 -16.39 9.64 -16.42
N TYR A 136 -15.42 9.99 -17.23
CA TYR A 136 -14.40 10.97 -16.86
C TYR A 136 -14.98 12.36 -16.54
N PRO A 137 -15.95 12.92 -17.31
CA PRO A 137 -16.60 14.18 -16.93
C PRO A 137 -17.19 14.14 -15.52
N SER A 138 -17.96 13.10 -15.18
CA SER A 138 -18.55 12.93 -13.84
C SER A 138 -17.53 12.78 -12.73
N ILE A 139 -16.38 12.15 -12.98
CA ILE A 139 -15.27 12.08 -12.03
C ILE A 139 -14.66 13.47 -11.83
N LYS A 140 -14.44 14.18 -12.94
CA LYS A 140 -13.81 15.52 -12.95
C LYS A 140 -14.65 16.59 -12.25
N ASP A 141 -15.97 16.46 -12.27
CA ASP A 141 -16.88 17.35 -11.53
C ASP A 141 -16.66 17.28 -10.01
N GLY A 142 -16.12 16.15 -9.52
CA GLY A 142 -15.69 15.99 -8.12
C GLY A 142 -14.35 16.66 -7.78
N TYR A 143 -13.63 17.21 -8.76
CA TYR A 143 -12.34 17.84 -8.51
C TYR A 143 -12.47 19.20 -7.83
N THR A 144 -11.58 19.49 -6.91
CA THR A 144 -11.54 20.84 -6.30
C THR A 144 -11.05 21.90 -7.29
N LYS A 145 -11.47 23.14 -7.07
CA LYS A 145 -11.04 24.31 -7.87
C LYS A 145 -9.50 24.39 -7.95
N ASN A 146 -8.80 24.04 -6.88
CA ASN A 146 -7.33 24.01 -6.86
C ASN A 146 -6.76 22.96 -7.80
N THR A 147 -7.33 21.74 -7.81
CA THR A 147 -6.91 20.66 -8.71
C THR A 147 -7.12 21.04 -10.16
N LEU A 148 -8.32 21.55 -10.50
CA LEU A 148 -8.63 22.04 -11.85
C LEU A 148 -7.68 23.15 -12.32
N ARG A 149 -7.35 24.10 -11.44
CA ARG A 149 -6.38 25.15 -11.74
C ARG A 149 -4.99 24.59 -12.04
N ASN A 150 -4.50 23.64 -11.25
CA ASN A 150 -3.19 23.02 -11.47
C ASN A 150 -3.15 22.21 -12.76
N ILE A 151 -4.20 21.46 -13.09
CA ILE A 151 -4.32 20.73 -14.35
C ILE A 151 -4.34 21.71 -15.54
N LYS A 152 -5.08 22.81 -15.43
CA LYS A 152 -5.07 23.85 -16.48
C LYS A 152 -3.69 24.49 -16.66
N ASN A 153 -2.97 24.73 -15.57
CA ASN A 153 -1.62 25.30 -15.62
C ASN A 153 -0.64 24.32 -16.25
N SER A 154 -0.70 23.04 -15.89
CA SER A 154 0.17 22.00 -16.48
C SER A 154 -0.06 21.86 -17.99
N GLY A 155 -1.30 21.95 -18.47
CA GLY A 155 -1.61 21.94 -19.91
C GLY A 155 -0.98 23.10 -20.71
N ARG A 156 -0.65 24.23 -20.04
CA ARG A 156 0.05 25.37 -20.66
C ARG A 156 1.57 25.23 -20.70
N SER A 157 2.11 24.24 -19.96
CA SER A 157 3.55 24.01 -19.81
C SER A 157 4.09 23.03 -20.86
N GLY A 158 3.29 22.61 -21.83
CA GLY A 158 3.73 21.69 -22.90
C GLY A 158 4.11 20.30 -22.39
N LEU A 159 3.52 19.84 -21.28
CA LEU A 159 3.78 18.51 -20.75
C LEU A 159 3.20 17.42 -21.67
N ASN A 160 3.97 16.34 -21.82
CA ASN A 160 3.60 15.13 -22.55
C ASN A 160 3.38 13.97 -21.58
N TYR A 161 2.22 13.31 -21.65
CA TYR A 161 1.94 12.09 -20.91
C TYR A 161 2.41 10.86 -21.68
N VAL A 162 3.24 10.04 -21.05
CA VAL A 162 3.69 8.75 -21.58
C VAL A 162 3.14 7.64 -20.70
N PRO A 163 2.28 6.76 -21.21
CA PRO A 163 1.59 5.75 -20.38
C PRO A 163 2.52 4.64 -19.86
N GLY A 164 3.71 4.48 -20.45
CA GLY A 164 4.65 3.43 -20.04
C GLY A 164 6.10 3.83 -20.29
N ILE A 165 6.81 4.27 -19.25
CA ILE A 165 8.24 4.49 -19.27
C ILE A 165 9.02 3.20 -18.93
N SER A 166 10.32 3.19 -19.19
CA SER A 166 11.15 2.03 -18.83
C SER A 166 11.33 1.92 -17.31
N LEU A 167 11.51 0.68 -16.82
CA LEU A 167 11.78 0.45 -15.40
C LEU A 167 13.09 1.13 -14.96
N ASN A 168 14.11 1.12 -15.81
CA ASN A 168 15.40 1.73 -15.47
C ASN A 168 15.26 3.23 -15.29
N GLU A 169 14.64 3.90 -16.24
CA GLU A 169 14.39 5.35 -16.19
C GLU A 169 13.57 5.73 -14.94
N TYR A 170 12.51 4.98 -14.62
CA TYR A 170 11.73 5.22 -13.43
C TYR A 170 12.55 5.07 -12.14
N ILE A 171 13.37 4.03 -12.02
CA ILE A 171 14.19 3.78 -10.82
C ILE A 171 15.32 4.82 -10.70
N GLU A 172 15.93 5.24 -11.79
CA GLU A 172 16.91 6.34 -11.80
C GLU A 172 16.25 7.64 -11.33
N PHE A 173 15.12 8.00 -11.92
CA PHE A 173 14.36 9.18 -11.53
C PHE A 173 13.94 9.16 -10.05
N LEU A 174 13.49 7.99 -9.54
CA LEU A 174 13.22 7.83 -8.11
C LEU A 174 14.48 8.03 -7.28
N GLY A 175 15.63 7.47 -7.71
CA GLY A 175 16.89 7.56 -7.00
C GLY A 175 17.36 8.99 -6.79
N GLU A 176 17.15 9.86 -7.78
CA GLU A 176 17.44 11.29 -7.71
C GLU A 176 16.46 12.10 -6.86
N ASN A 177 15.22 11.60 -6.71
CA ASN A 177 14.12 12.28 -6.05
C ASN A 177 13.62 11.54 -4.79
N LEU A 178 14.48 10.74 -4.14
CA LEU A 178 14.09 9.92 -2.98
C LEU A 178 13.60 10.77 -1.81
N PRO A 179 12.49 10.37 -1.18
CA PRO A 179 12.08 10.93 0.10
C PRO A 179 13.15 10.67 1.18
N VAL A 180 13.26 11.56 2.14
CA VAL A 180 14.14 11.39 3.30
C VAL A 180 13.80 10.09 4.02
N GLY A 181 14.80 9.22 4.25
CA GLY A 181 14.66 7.97 4.98
C GLY A 181 14.46 6.71 4.13
N VAL A 182 14.40 6.83 2.80
CA VAL A 182 14.43 5.68 1.88
C VAL A 182 15.88 5.39 1.51
N SER A 183 16.32 4.15 1.69
CA SER A 183 17.69 3.71 1.37
C SER A 183 17.79 3.14 -0.06
N LYS A 184 19.02 3.01 -0.58
CA LYS A 184 19.27 2.34 -1.86
C LYS A 184 18.74 0.89 -1.85
N ASN A 185 18.93 0.17 -0.75
CA ASN A 185 18.41 -1.19 -0.60
C ASN A 185 16.86 -1.25 -0.64
N ASP A 186 16.18 -0.21 -0.14
CA ASP A 186 14.72 -0.12 -0.25
C ASP A 186 14.30 0.14 -1.71
N LEU A 187 15.07 0.93 -2.45
CA LEU A 187 14.86 1.16 -3.88
C LEU A 187 15.04 -0.13 -4.70
N ASP A 188 16.04 -0.96 -4.38
CA ASP A 188 16.26 -2.25 -5.03
C ASP A 188 15.09 -3.22 -4.78
N LYS A 189 14.56 -3.25 -3.57
CA LYS A 189 13.34 -4.03 -3.26
C LYS A 189 12.15 -3.52 -4.07
N PHE A 190 11.97 -2.22 -4.14
CA PHE A 190 10.89 -1.62 -4.90
C PHE A 190 11.03 -1.93 -6.40
N ARG A 191 12.25 -1.86 -6.95
CA ARG A 191 12.55 -2.30 -8.32
C ARG A 191 12.10 -3.75 -8.57
N SER A 192 12.35 -4.65 -7.60
CA SER A 192 11.92 -6.06 -7.71
C SER A 192 10.39 -6.21 -7.73
N ILE A 193 9.66 -5.39 -6.94
CA ILE A 193 8.19 -5.37 -6.95
C ILE A 193 7.69 -4.92 -8.31
N VAL A 194 8.18 -3.78 -8.81
CA VAL A 194 7.75 -3.19 -10.09
C VAL A 194 8.05 -4.14 -11.25
N ALA A 195 9.26 -4.72 -11.28
CA ALA A 195 9.65 -5.70 -12.30
C ALA A 195 8.70 -6.90 -12.34
N TYR A 196 8.36 -7.44 -11.17
CA TYR A 196 7.44 -8.57 -11.08
C TYR A 196 6.01 -8.19 -11.49
N CYS A 197 5.51 -7.03 -11.06
CA CYS A 197 4.19 -6.55 -11.46
C CYS A 197 4.10 -6.35 -12.98
N ARG A 198 5.15 -5.82 -13.60
CA ARG A 198 5.22 -5.69 -15.06
C ARG A 198 5.26 -7.04 -15.77
N TYR A 199 6.06 -7.98 -15.27
CA TYR A 199 6.09 -9.35 -15.79
C TYR A 199 4.71 -10.03 -15.74
N LYS A 200 3.93 -9.76 -14.69
CA LYS A 200 2.56 -10.26 -14.54
C LYS A 200 1.49 -9.41 -15.23
N SER A 201 1.88 -8.37 -15.98
CA SER A 201 0.97 -7.43 -16.65
C SER A 201 -0.03 -6.74 -15.71
N ILE A 202 0.36 -6.53 -14.45
CA ILE A 202 -0.42 -5.82 -13.41
C ILE A 202 0.25 -4.51 -12.98
N GLY A 203 1.32 -4.09 -13.64
CA GLY A 203 2.09 -2.90 -13.30
C GLY A 203 2.18 -1.91 -14.45
N GLU A 204 1.82 -0.65 -14.19
CA GLU A 204 1.89 0.46 -15.12
C GLU A 204 2.83 1.55 -14.60
N LEU A 205 3.63 2.16 -15.48
CA LEU A 205 4.63 3.18 -15.15
C LEU A 205 4.44 4.42 -16.02
N PRO A 206 3.39 5.22 -15.80
CA PRO A 206 3.27 6.48 -16.54
C PRO A 206 4.29 7.52 -16.09
N GLY A 207 4.71 8.34 -17.04
CA GLY A 207 5.57 9.50 -16.84
C GLY A 207 4.99 10.75 -17.48
N ALA A 208 5.34 11.91 -16.93
CA ALA A 208 5.11 13.21 -17.53
C ALA A 208 6.47 13.82 -17.92
N TYR A 209 6.58 14.25 -19.15
CA TYR A 209 7.79 14.85 -19.74
C TYR A 209 7.58 16.32 -20.05
N THR A 210 8.62 17.11 -19.93
CA THR A 210 8.62 18.49 -20.38
C THR A 210 8.64 18.57 -21.91
N ALA A 211 8.45 19.77 -22.46
CA ALA A 211 8.57 20.02 -23.90
C ALA A 211 9.94 19.66 -24.47
N GLU A 212 10.99 19.72 -23.62
CA GLU A 212 12.37 19.33 -23.95
C GLU A 212 12.64 17.83 -23.79
N ASN A 213 11.58 17.02 -23.66
CA ASN A 213 11.63 15.57 -23.49
C ASN A 213 12.42 15.10 -22.26
N ARG A 214 12.29 15.81 -21.12
CA ARG A 214 12.87 15.39 -19.83
C ARG A 214 11.76 14.88 -18.92
N LEU A 215 11.97 13.70 -18.30
CA LEU A 215 11.05 13.16 -17.30
C LEU A 215 11.02 14.08 -16.07
N CYS A 216 9.85 14.57 -15.68
CA CYS A 216 9.68 15.49 -14.55
C CYS A 216 8.69 15.02 -13.48
N ALA A 217 7.85 14.02 -13.81
CA ALA A 217 7.05 13.30 -12.83
C ALA A 217 6.79 11.88 -13.30
N ALA A 218 6.76 10.94 -12.37
CA ALA A 218 6.45 9.55 -12.64
C ALA A 218 5.79 8.88 -11.44
N ALA A 219 5.03 7.81 -11.68
CA ALA A 219 4.40 7.02 -10.64
C ALA A 219 4.30 5.55 -11.08
N PHE A 220 4.22 4.66 -10.10
CA PHE A 220 3.92 3.26 -10.34
C PHE A 220 2.48 2.98 -9.91
N PHE A 221 1.73 2.29 -10.77
CA PHE A 221 0.39 1.82 -10.51
C PHE A 221 0.39 0.29 -10.53
N CYS A 222 -0.14 -0.32 -9.46
CA CYS A 222 -0.28 -1.77 -9.35
C CYS A 222 -1.75 -2.15 -9.38
N ARG A 223 -2.17 -2.86 -10.42
CA ARG A 223 -3.54 -3.36 -10.55
C ARG A 223 -3.67 -4.72 -9.85
N TRP A 224 -4.61 -4.79 -8.92
CA TRP A 224 -4.99 -6.04 -8.28
C TRP A 224 -6.50 -6.13 -8.15
N LYS A 225 -7.12 -7.02 -8.91
CA LYS A 225 -8.58 -7.12 -9.04
C LYS A 225 -9.21 -5.78 -9.44
N GLU A 226 -10.24 -5.36 -8.74
CA GLU A 226 -10.94 -4.09 -8.98
C GLU A 226 -10.24 -2.90 -8.30
N ARG A 227 -8.95 -3.01 -7.97
CA ARG A 227 -8.18 -1.94 -7.32
C ARG A 227 -6.90 -1.64 -8.08
N ILE A 228 -6.63 -0.38 -8.31
CA ILE A 228 -5.34 0.13 -8.77
C ILE A 228 -4.72 0.90 -7.63
N ILE A 229 -3.52 0.52 -7.23
CA ILE A 229 -2.80 1.15 -6.13
C ILE A 229 -1.76 2.11 -6.73
N TYR A 230 -1.83 3.37 -6.32
CA TYR A 230 -0.89 4.43 -6.68
C TYR A 230 0.30 4.41 -5.73
N LEU A 231 1.42 3.89 -6.19
CA LEU A 231 2.61 3.63 -5.40
C LEU A 231 3.77 4.55 -5.78
N ASN A 232 4.46 5.04 -4.75
CA ASN A 232 5.77 5.69 -4.82
C ASN A 232 5.91 6.74 -5.93
N PRO A 233 5.04 7.76 -5.99
CA PRO A 233 5.15 8.84 -6.96
C PRO A 233 6.35 9.72 -6.68
N ALA A 234 6.95 10.26 -7.74
CA ALA A 234 8.01 11.25 -7.65
C ALA A 234 7.81 12.39 -8.63
N SER A 235 8.23 13.58 -8.24
CA SER A 235 8.36 14.75 -9.09
C SER A 235 9.63 15.50 -8.72
N ASP A 236 10.40 15.91 -9.71
CA ASP A 236 11.53 16.81 -9.52
C ASP A 236 11.07 18.26 -9.29
N ASN A 237 12.00 19.18 -9.24
CA ASN A 237 11.69 20.60 -9.02
C ASN A 237 10.92 21.22 -10.20
N GLU A 238 11.21 20.81 -11.41
CA GLU A 238 10.54 21.27 -12.62
C GLU A 238 9.10 20.73 -12.70
N GLY A 239 8.93 19.43 -12.43
CA GLY A 239 7.60 18.81 -12.34
C GLY A 239 6.72 19.43 -11.26
N LYS A 240 7.29 19.81 -10.11
CA LYS A 240 6.57 20.57 -9.07
C LYS A 240 6.14 21.94 -9.57
N LYS A 241 7.02 22.69 -10.26
CA LYS A 241 6.74 24.00 -10.85
C LYS A 241 5.61 23.94 -11.88
N PHE A 242 5.62 22.90 -12.73
CA PHE A 242 4.63 22.70 -13.78
C PHE A 242 3.38 21.95 -13.32
N SER A 243 3.27 21.57 -12.05
CA SER A 243 2.16 20.74 -11.54
C SER A 243 2.03 19.40 -12.27
N ALA A 244 3.16 18.80 -12.68
CA ALA A 244 3.19 17.62 -13.54
C ALA A 244 2.49 16.40 -12.94
N MET A 245 2.50 16.23 -11.60
CA MET A 245 1.79 15.13 -10.94
C MET A 245 0.26 15.30 -11.03
N PHE A 246 -0.27 16.53 -11.06
CA PHE A 246 -1.69 16.75 -11.33
C PHE A 246 -2.07 16.33 -12.75
N TYR A 247 -1.21 16.64 -13.72
CA TYR A 247 -1.39 16.26 -15.12
C TYR A 247 -1.31 14.75 -15.31
N LEU A 248 -0.29 14.11 -14.72
CA LEU A 248 -0.09 12.65 -14.79
C LEU A 248 -1.29 11.90 -14.22
N LEU A 249 -1.76 12.29 -13.02
CA LEU A 249 -2.92 11.65 -12.39
C LEU A 249 -4.21 11.89 -13.15
N ASP A 250 -4.45 13.11 -13.64
CA ASP A 250 -5.64 13.44 -14.44
C ASP A 250 -5.67 12.61 -15.73
N SER A 251 -4.53 12.49 -16.42
CA SER A 251 -4.38 11.66 -17.62
C SER A 251 -4.62 10.18 -17.32
N PHE A 252 -4.08 9.68 -16.22
CA PHE A 252 -4.27 8.29 -15.77
C PHE A 252 -5.73 8.01 -15.40
N ILE A 253 -6.38 8.91 -14.66
CA ILE A 253 -7.79 8.80 -14.28
C ILE A 253 -8.67 8.83 -15.55
N SER A 254 -8.40 9.73 -16.48
CA SER A 254 -9.12 9.82 -17.74
C SER A 254 -9.03 8.54 -18.58
N ALA A 255 -7.84 7.92 -18.63
CA ALA A 255 -7.62 6.68 -19.37
C ALA A 255 -8.30 5.45 -18.72
N ASN A 256 -8.62 5.50 -17.45
CA ASN A 256 -9.22 4.39 -16.69
C ASN A 256 -10.67 4.65 -16.25
N ALA A 257 -11.25 5.79 -16.60
CA ALA A 257 -12.62 6.13 -16.30
C ALA A 257 -13.62 5.19 -17.03
N GLY A 258 -14.79 4.93 -16.43
CA GLY A 258 -15.80 4.01 -16.93
C GLY A 258 -15.52 2.52 -16.64
N GLN A 259 -14.39 2.19 -15.99
CA GLN A 259 -14.07 0.84 -15.57
C GLN A 259 -14.53 0.60 -14.12
N ASN A 260 -15.05 -0.58 -13.84
CA ASN A 260 -15.41 -0.97 -12.44
C ASN A 260 -14.16 -1.19 -11.58
N ILE A 261 -13.45 -0.10 -11.31
CA ILE A 261 -12.16 -0.09 -10.62
C ILE A 261 -12.13 1.04 -9.62
N THR A 262 -11.47 0.82 -8.50
CA THR A 262 -11.14 1.83 -7.49
C THR A 262 -9.66 2.20 -7.58
N LEU A 263 -9.35 3.46 -7.78
CA LEU A 263 -8.00 4.00 -7.61
C LEU A 263 -7.74 4.24 -6.12
N ASP A 264 -6.74 3.57 -5.59
CA ASP A 264 -6.28 3.63 -4.22
C ASP A 264 -5.00 4.48 -4.17
N PHE A 265 -5.10 5.68 -3.63
CA PHE A 265 -3.95 6.59 -3.48
C PHE A 265 -3.02 6.20 -2.34
N GLU A 266 -3.30 5.08 -1.68
CA GLU A 266 -2.75 4.74 -0.37
C GLU A 266 -3.06 5.83 0.69
N GLY A 267 -2.49 5.69 1.86
CA GLY A 267 -2.78 6.61 2.95
C GLY A 267 -1.71 7.69 3.09
N SER A 268 -2.15 8.84 3.49
CA SER A 268 -1.22 9.84 4.00
C SER A 268 -1.75 10.51 5.27
N MET A 269 -0.91 10.49 6.29
CA MET A 269 -1.10 11.31 7.50
C MET A 269 -0.50 12.72 7.33
N VAL A 270 0.15 13.00 6.18
CA VAL A 270 0.68 14.32 5.84
C VAL A 270 -0.46 15.17 5.27
N PRO A 271 -0.84 16.29 5.93
CA PRO A 271 -2.03 17.08 5.55
C PRO A 271 -2.01 17.57 4.10
N GLY A 272 -0.82 17.92 3.58
CA GLY A 272 -0.66 18.37 2.18
C GLY A 272 -0.97 17.26 1.17
N VAL A 273 -0.51 16.04 1.43
CA VAL A 273 -0.73 14.87 0.57
C VAL A 273 -2.20 14.43 0.64
N ALA A 274 -2.77 14.39 1.84
CA ALA A 274 -4.19 14.09 2.00
C ALA A 274 -5.09 15.09 1.25
N ARG A 275 -4.73 16.39 1.29
CA ARG A 275 -5.42 17.44 0.53
C ARG A 275 -5.28 17.23 -0.98
N PHE A 276 -4.11 16.80 -1.44
CA PHE A 276 -3.86 16.52 -2.85
C PHE A 276 -4.77 15.37 -3.35
N TYR A 277 -4.87 14.25 -2.63
CA TYR A 277 -5.75 13.14 -2.98
C TYR A 277 -7.24 13.52 -2.95
N LYS A 278 -7.69 14.18 -1.89
CA LYS A 278 -9.06 14.73 -1.81
C LYS A 278 -9.36 15.71 -2.95
N GLY A 279 -8.33 16.37 -3.46
CA GLY A 279 -8.47 17.30 -4.59
C GLY A 279 -8.98 16.64 -5.85
N PHE A 280 -8.75 15.35 -6.06
CA PHE A 280 -9.29 14.54 -7.16
C PHE A 280 -10.65 13.90 -6.84
N GLY A 281 -11.33 14.32 -5.78
CA GLY A 281 -12.61 13.74 -5.38
C GLY A 281 -12.49 12.40 -4.63
N ALA A 282 -11.29 12.02 -4.20
CA ALA A 282 -11.10 10.80 -3.44
C ALA A 282 -11.71 10.89 -2.03
N GLU A 283 -12.37 9.81 -1.62
CA GLU A 283 -13.00 9.65 -0.31
C GLU A 283 -12.09 8.93 0.68
N ALA A 284 -12.25 9.23 1.97
CA ALA A 284 -11.44 8.63 3.01
C ALA A 284 -11.98 7.26 3.42
N GLU A 285 -11.11 6.25 3.38
CA GLU A 285 -11.29 4.94 4.01
C GLU A 285 -10.40 4.88 5.26
N PHE A 286 -10.88 4.28 6.35
CA PHE A 286 -10.12 4.22 7.59
C PHE A 286 -9.62 2.81 7.89
N TYR A 287 -8.40 2.70 8.39
CA TYR A 287 -7.79 1.46 8.82
C TYR A 287 -6.99 1.65 10.12
N TYR A 288 -6.78 0.57 10.87
CA TYR A 288 -6.28 0.67 12.25
C TYR A 288 -4.87 0.11 12.40
N PRO A 289 -4.01 0.78 13.20
CA PRO A 289 -2.75 0.20 13.62
C PRO A 289 -2.96 -0.81 14.76
N LEU A 290 -2.42 -2.01 14.60
CA LEU A 290 -2.26 -2.98 15.68
C LEU A 290 -0.89 -2.74 16.33
N LYS A 291 -0.92 -2.15 17.53
CA LYS A 291 0.28 -1.83 18.30
C LYS A 291 0.27 -2.54 19.64
N ILE A 292 1.32 -3.29 19.90
CA ILE A 292 1.61 -3.93 21.18
C ILE A 292 3.02 -3.51 21.61
N ASN A 293 3.17 -3.03 22.83
CA ASN A 293 4.48 -2.75 23.40
C ASN A 293 4.55 -3.21 24.85
N ARG A 294 5.01 -4.43 25.04
CA ARG A 294 5.27 -5.08 26.33
C ARG A 294 6.75 -5.35 26.55
N LEU A 295 7.60 -4.52 25.93
CA LEU A 295 9.04 -4.57 26.14
C LEU A 295 9.39 -4.15 27.58
N PRO A 296 10.47 -4.69 28.17
CA PRO A 296 11.02 -4.19 29.45
C PRO A 296 11.35 -2.69 29.36
N VAL A 297 11.29 -2.00 30.50
CA VAL A 297 11.40 -0.53 30.60
C VAL A 297 12.56 0.07 29.79
N PRO A 298 13.82 -0.46 29.86
CA PRO A 298 14.92 0.13 29.11
C PRO A 298 14.76 0.03 27.59
N PHE A 299 13.92 -0.89 27.07
CA PHE A 299 13.70 -1.09 25.64
C PHE A 299 12.44 -0.39 25.11
N ARG A 300 11.55 0.12 25.98
CA ARG A 300 10.32 0.83 25.57
C ARG A 300 10.62 2.16 24.86
N TRP A 301 11.78 2.76 25.14
CA TRP A 301 12.21 4.05 24.59
C TRP A 301 12.80 3.96 23.18
N ILE A 302 13.22 2.78 22.77
CA ILE A 302 13.96 2.58 21.51
C ILE A 302 13.09 2.79 20.26
N ARG A 303 11.76 2.89 20.42
CA ARG A 303 10.81 3.06 19.31
C ARG A 303 9.57 3.87 19.73
N ARG A 304 9.78 5.13 19.92
CA ARG A 304 8.70 6.11 19.77
C ARG A 304 8.58 6.55 18.32
#